data_1c9667aec3b309c459671ffd4017f438
#
_entry.id   1c9667aec3b309c459671ffd4017f438
#
_cell.length_a   1.000
_cell.length_b   1.000
_cell.length_c   1.000
_cell.angle_alpha   90.00
_cell.angle_beta   90.00
_cell.angle_gamma   90.00
#
_symmetry.space_group_name_H-M   'P 1'
#
loop_
_entity.id
_entity.type
_entity.pdbx_description
1 polymer ?
#
loop_
_entity_poly.entity_id
_entity_poly.type
_entity_poly.pdbx_seq_one_letter_code
_entity_poly.pdbx_strand_id
1 'polypeptide(L)'
;MKRILYIAIILAGITLPAQAQYEYTLKQCLEEGLMNNYSLRITRNEEQMSKNNATLANAGYLPTLDLTAGYSGSVDNSDSKDRATDVTSRQRGVFDQTLDAGIDLNWTIFDGFNITTTYKELQVLERQGATNTRIAIEDFIATLAAEYYNYVQQEIRLKNFRYAVSLSKERLRIVEERYHIGNFSRLDYQQAKVDFNADSAQYMKQQELVHTSRINLNELMANKDVDRPVRVKDSLIDVKDWLNFGELWEATLATNASLLKADQNSTLAQLDYKKVLSRNYPYVKLNAGYGYTLNKYDVNAIRSRSNWGCLLYTSPSPRDCS
;
A
#
# COMPACT_ATOMS: atom_id res chain seq x y z
N MET A 1 -40.45 -19.17 47.54
CA MET A 1 -39.74 -19.42 46.27
C MET A 1 -39.86 -18.25 45.29
N LYS A 2 -41.01 -17.65 44.99
CA LYS A 2 -41.14 -16.53 44.05
C LYS A 2 -40.32 -15.27 44.39
N ARG A 3 -40.16 -14.92 45.69
CA ARG A 3 -39.37 -13.74 46.12
C ARG A 3 -37.86 -13.89 45.95
N ILE A 4 -37.35 -15.11 46.03
CA ILE A 4 -35.91 -15.40 45.79
C ILE A 4 -35.58 -15.32 44.30
N LEU A 5 -36.54 -15.71 43.45
CA LEU A 5 -36.39 -15.62 41.99
C LEU A 5 -36.28 -14.14 41.49
N TYR A 6 -37.04 -13.22 42.08
CA TYR A 6 -36.96 -11.79 41.75
C TYR A 6 -35.64 -11.14 42.19
N ILE A 7 -35.08 -11.58 43.34
CA ILE A 7 -33.77 -11.07 43.81
C ILE A 7 -32.65 -11.59 42.91
N ALA A 8 -32.71 -12.81 42.43
CA ALA A 8 -31.75 -13.39 41.49
C ALA A 8 -31.81 -12.72 40.12
N ILE A 9 -32.99 -12.33 39.63
CA ILE A 9 -33.15 -11.57 38.36
C ILE A 9 -32.61 -10.13 38.46
N ILE A 10 -32.77 -9.47 39.61
CA ILE A 10 -32.26 -8.13 39.87
C ILE A 10 -30.71 -8.15 40.00
N LEU A 11 -30.12 -9.21 40.59
CA LEU A 11 -28.66 -9.37 40.67
C LEU A 11 -28.01 -9.69 39.32
N ALA A 12 -28.70 -10.37 38.40
CA ALA A 12 -28.21 -10.68 37.05
C ALA A 12 -28.25 -9.51 36.09
N GLY A 13 -29.01 -8.44 36.42
CA GLY A 13 -29.18 -7.24 35.58
C GLY A 13 -28.09 -6.18 35.74
N ILE A 14 -27.16 -6.29 36.68
CA ILE A 14 -26.14 -5.27 37.00
C ILE A 14 -24.73 -5.73 36.53
N THR A 15 -24.63 -6.43 35.45
CA THR A 15 -23.36 -6.51 34.72
C THR A 15 -23.24 -5.26 33.81
N LEU A 16 -23.02 -4.10 34.42
CA LEU A 16 -22.49 -2.96 33.69
C LEU A 16 -21.19 -3.45 33.05
N PRO A 17 -20.99 -3.30 31.72
CA PRO A 17 -19.69 -3.53 31.15
C PRO A 17 -18.75 -2.57 31.85
N ALA A 18 -17.89 -3.06 32.74
CA ALA A 18 -16.76 -2.30 33.21
C ALA A 18 -15.98 -1.96 31.93
N GLN A 19 -16.10 -0.71 31.48
CA GLN A 19 -15.21 -0.19 30.45
C GLN A 19 -13.82 -0.26 31.08
N ALA A 20 -13.12 -1.35 30.79
CA ALA A 20 -11.73 -1.49 31.14
C ALA A 20 -11.03 -0.30 30.50
N GLN A 21 -10.65 0.66 31.32
CA GLN A 21 -9.86 1.80 30.89
C GLN A 21 -8.49 1.24 30.56
N TYR A 22 -8.27 0.93 29.27
CA TYR A 22 -7.00 0.47 28.80
C TYR A 22 -5.99 1.61 28.92
N GLU A 23 -5.06 1.48 29.84
CA GLU A 23 -3.87 2.34 29.87
C GLU A 23 -2.88 1.77 28.86
N TYR A 24 -2.52 2.60 27.88
CA TYR A 24 -1.58 2.22 26.84
C TYR A 24 -0.17 2.68 27.20
N THR A 25 0.78 1.75 27.13
CA THR A 25 2.20 2.06 27.06
C THR A 25 2.62 2.19 25.60
N LEU A 26 3.75 2.89 25.34
CA LEU A 26 4.31 2.98 23.99
C LEU A 26 4.47 1.58 23.33
N LYS A 27 4.94 0.59 24.12
CA LYS A 27 5.11 -0.78 23.64
C LYS A 27 3.80 -1.40 23.16
N GLN A 28 2.72 -1.24 23.90
CA GLN A 28 1.40 -1.77 23.51
C GLN A 28 0.84 -1.08 22.27
N CYS A 29 1.01 0.25 22.16
CA CYS A 29 0.64 0.99 20.93
C CYS A 29 1.43 0.50 19.71
N LEU A 30 2.73 0.24 19.88
CA LEU A 30 3.58 -0.30 18.81
C LEU A 30 3.14 -1.71 18.39
N GLU A 31 2.88 -2.60 19.36
CA GLU A 31 2.42 -3.97 19.08
C GLU A 31 1.08 -3.96 18.32
N GLU A 32 0.10 -3.15 18.76
CA GLU A 32 -1.20 -3.03 18.11
C GLU A 32 -1.06 -2.43 16.70
N GLY A 33 -0.29 -1.35 16.56
CA GLY A 33 -0.05 -0.69 15.28
C GLY A 33 0.70 -1.57 14.28
N LEU A 34 1.77 -2.25 14.69
CA LEU A 34 2.53 -3.16 13.83
C LEU A 34 1.70 -4.34 13.31
N MET A 35 0.72 -4.79 14.09
CA MET A 35 -0.18 -5.88 13.67
C MET A 35 -1.29 -5.42 12.73
N ASN A 36 -1.87 -4.25 12.99
CA ASN A 36 -3.13 -3.84 12.39
C ASN A 36 -3.01 -2.75 11.33
N ASN A 37 -1.92 -1.97 11.32
CA ASN A 37 -1.77 -0.81 10.42
C ASN A 37 -1.90 -1.22 8.95
N TYR A 38 -2.79 -0.54 8.23
CA TYR A 38 -3.10 -0.85 6.84
C TYR A 38 -1.94 -0.57 5.88
N SER A 39 -1.17 0.49 6.11
CA SER A 39 0.00 0.82 5.29
C SER A 39 1.05 -0.28 5.35
N LEU A 40 1.36 -0.80 6.55
CA LEU A 40 2.27 -1.92 6.72
C LEU A 40 1.75 -3.22 6.08
N ARG A 41 0.44 -3.45 6.12
CA ARG A 41 -0.18 -4.60 5.44
C ARG A 41 -0.04 -4.50 3.92
N ILE A 42 -0.19 -3.31 3.35
CA ILE A 42 0.03 -3.06 1.92
C ILE A 42 1.48 -3.37 1.57
N THR A 43 2.45 -2.83 2.29
CA THR A 43 3.88 -3.06 2.03
C THR A 43 4.27 -4.54 2.15
N ARG A 44 3.72 -5.27 3.12
CA ARG A 44 3.93 -6.73 3.23
C ARG A 44 3.33 -7.50 2.05
N ASN A 45 2.19 -7.05 1.53
CA ASN A 45 1.62 -7.66 0.31
C ASN A 45 2.49 -7.36 -0.92
N GLU A 46 3.07 -6.17 -1.03
CA GLU A 46 4.02 -5.81 -2.09
C GLU A 46 5.29 -6.65 -2.03
N GLU A 47 5.81 -6.91 -0.83
CA GLU A 47 6.91 -7.85 -0.60
C GLU A 47 6.52 -9.27 -1.10
N GLN A 48 5.33 -9.75 -0.72
CA GLN A 48 4.86 -11.05 -1.16
C GLN A 48 4.66 -11.11 -2.69
N MET A 49 4.20 -10.03 -3.31
CA MET A 49 4.12 -9.91 -4.77
C MET A 49 5.51 -10.01 -5.41
N SER A 50 6.51 -9.29 -4.88
CA SER A 50 7.89 -9.36 -5.36
C SER A 50 8.46 -10.77 -5.25
N LYS A 51 8.20 -11.46 -4.13
CA LYS A 51 8.57 -12.86 -3.93
C LYS A 51 7.89 -13.81 -4.93
N ASN A 52 6.58 -13.64 -5.13
CA ASN A 52 5.82 -14.46 -6.09
C ASN A 52 6.27 -14.23 -7.54
N ASN A 53 6.79 -13.04 -7.86
CA ASN A 53 7.30 -12.70 -9.18
C ASN A 53 8.71 -13.26 -9.44
N ALA A 54 9.49 -13.59 -8.42
CA ALA A 54 10.85 -14.09 -8.54
C ALA A 54 10.90 -15.58 -8.92
N THR A 55 10.27 -15.93 -10.04
CA THR A 55 10.17 -17.30 -10.56
C THR A 55 10.91 -17.47 -11.88
N LEU A 56 11.31 -18.70 -12.19
CA LEU A 56 11.90 -19.06 -13.48
C LEU A 56 10.92 -18.80 -14.65
N ALA A 57 9.61 -18.98 -14.42
CA ALA A 57 8.59 -18.72 -15.41
C ALA A 57 8.56 -17.25 -15.79
N ASN A 58 8.48 -16.35 -14.79
CA ASN A 58 8.44 -14.90 -15.02
C ASN A 58 9.77 -14.35 -15.58
N ALA A 59 10.87 -15.03 -15.35
CA ALA A 59 12.14 -14.71 -15.98
C ALA A 59 12.21 -15.11 -17.46
N GLY A 60 11.27 -15.95 -17.93
CA GLY A 60 11.23 -16.41 -19.32
C GLY A 60 11.97 -17.74 -19.60
N TYR A 61 12.36 -18.49 -18.56
CA TYR A 61 12.98 -19.83 -18.76
C TYR A 61 11.99 -20.88 -19.28
N LEU A 62 10.71 -20.74 -18.91
CA LEU A 62 9.69 -21.70 -19.28
C LEU A 62 8.96 -21.25 -20.55
N PRO A 63 8.48 -22.21 -21.37
CA PRO A 63 7.61 -21.88 -22.48
C PRO A 63 6.28 -21.32 -22.00
N THR A 64 5.67 -20.45 -22.80
CA THR A 64 4.26 -20.08 -22.67
C THR A 64 3.42 -21.00 -23.53
N LEU A 65 2.25 -21.36 -23.01
CA LEU A 65 1.23 -22.13 -23.71
C LEU A 65 -0.02 -21.29 -23.78
N ASP A 66 -0.36 -20.84 -24.98
CA ASP A 66 -1.49 -19.98 -25.23
C ASP A 66 -2.62 -20.77 -25.87
N LEU A 67 -3.81 -20.75 -25.27
CA LEU A 67 -5.03 -21.30 -25.84
C LEU A 67 -5.82 -20.18 -26.49
N THR A 68 -6.06 -20.31 -27.79
CA THR A 68 -6.82 -19.33 -28.57
C THR A 68 -8.13 -19.94 -29.05
N ALA A 69 -9.20 -19.19 -28.98
CA ALA A 69 -10.48 -19.55 -29.58
C ALA A 69 -11.13 -18.27 -30.13
N GLY A 70 -11.52 -18.31 -31.37
CA GLY A 70 -12.14 -17.19 -32.07
C GLY A 70 -13.36 -17.58 -32.84
N TYR A 71 -14.33 -16.67 -32.90
CA TYR A 71 -15.45 -16.75 -33.84
C TYR A 71 -15.57 -15.43 -34.56
N SER A 72 -15.57 -15.47 -35.87
CA SER A 72 -15.78 -14.30 -36.72
C SER A 72 -16.81 -14.56 -37.80
N GLY A 73 -17.55 -13.52 -38.13
CA GLY A 73 -18.49 -13.56 -39.26
C GLY A 73 -18.32 -12.30 -40.08
N SER A 74 -18.29 -12.45 -41.40
CA SER A 74 -18.28 -11.35 -42.34
C SER A 74 -19.46 -11.41 -43.31
N VAL A 75 -19.94 -10.23 -43.70
CA VAL A 75 -20.96 -10.10 -44.78
C VAL A 75 -20.28 -9.35 -45.92
N ASP A 76 -20.04 -10.04 -46.99
CA ASP A 76 -19.33 -9.48 -48.12
C ASP A 76 -20.29 -9.18 -49.30
N ASN A 77 -20.06 -8.00 -49.89
CA ASN A 77 -20.68 -7.60 -51.15
C ASN A 77 -19.54 -7.33 -52.12
N SER A 78 -19.48 -8.11 -53.21
CA SER A 78 -18.44 -7.95 -54.22
C SER A 78 -18.98 -7.91 -55.63
N ASP A 79 -18.45 -7.02 -56.45
CA ASP A 79 -18.63 -6.98 -57.88
C ASP A 79 -17.27 -7.28 -58.53
N SER A 80 -17.17 -8.43 -59.20
CA SER A 80 -15.97 -8.87 -59.91
C SER A 80 -16.23 -8.94 -61.40
N LYS A 81 -15.39 -8.27 -62.19
CA LYS A 81 -15.44 -8.30 -63.67
C LYS A 81 -14.21 -9.06 -64.19
N ASP A 82 -14.49 -10.21 -64.81
CA ASP A 82 -13.44 -10.95 -65.51
C ASP A 82 -13.14 -10.23 -66.83
N ARG A 83 -11.89 -9.82 -66.99
CA ARG A 83 -11.42 -9.08 -68.16
C ARG A 83 -11.28 -9.96 -69.42
N ALA A 84 -11.12 -11.29 -69.22
CA ALA A 84 -10.93 -12.22 -70.35
C ALA A 84 -12.29 -12.59 -71.00
N THR A 85 -13.34 -12.70 -70.17
CA THR A 85 -14.68 -13.13 -70.57
C THR A 85 -15.74 -12.02 -70.60
N ASP A 86 -15.36 -10.80 -70.16
CA ASP A 86 -16.23 -9.62 -69.95
C ASP A 86 -17.51 -9.94 -69.07
N VAL A 87 -17.44 -11.00 -68.27
CA VAL A 87 -18.54 -11.42 -67.37
C VAL A 87 -18.41 -10.70 -66.05
N THR A 88 -19.48 -10.02 -65.64
CA THR A 88 -19.58 -9.42 -64.33
C THR A 88 -20.30 -10.36 -63.38
N SER A 89 -19.63 -10.85 -62.35
CA SER A 89 -20.19 -11.61 -61.24
C SER A 89 -20.48 -10.66 -60.08
N ARG A 90 -21.72 -10.64 -59.61
CA ARG A 90 -22.15 -9.88 -58.45
C ARG A 90 -22.57 -10.81 -57.34
N GLN A 91 -21.90 -10.67 -56.19
CA GLN A 91 -22.25 -11.38 -54.96
C GLN A 91 -22.71 -10.34 -53.92
N ARG A 92 -23.89 -10.56 -53.34
CA ARG A 92 -24.50 -9.68 -52.36
C ARG A 92 -24.92 -10.47 -51.13
N GLY A 93 -24.54 -9.94 -49.92
CA GLY A 93 -24.99 -10.51 -48.68
C GLY A 93 -24.39 -11.89 -48.37
N VAL A 94 -23.22 -12.19 -48.92
CA VAL A 94 -22.52 -13.48 -48.64
C VAL A 94 -22.06 -13.45 -47.19
N PHE A 95 -22.59 -14.37 -46.38
CA PHE A 95 -22.25 -14.44 -44.95
C PHE A 95 -21.30 -15.60 -44.68
N ASP A 96 -20.05 -15.27 -44.40
CA ASP A 96 -19.02 -16.24 -44.10
C ASP A 96 -18.75 -16.28 -42.59
N GLN A 97 -18.64 -17.47 -42.03
CA GLN A 97 -18.38 -17.72 -40.63
C GLN A 97 -17.09 -18.52 -40.46
N THR A 98 -16.27 -18.09 -39.55
CA THR A 98 -15.03 -18.80 -39.18
C THR A 98 -15.03 -19.06 -37.68
N LEU A 99 -14.86 -20.32 -37.31
CA LEU A 99 -14.57 -20.74 -35.94
C LEU A 99 -13.13 -21.27 -35.94
N ASP A 100 -12.29 -20.68 -35.11
CA ASP A 100 -10.92 -21.11 -34.92
C ASP A 100 -10.65 -21.45 -33.46
N ALA A 101 -9.85 -22.48 -33.26
CA ALA A 101 -9.35 -22.88 -31.96
C ALA A 101 -7.91 -23.35 -32.13
N GLY A 102 -7.03 -22.93 -31.25
CA GLY A 102 -5.60 -23.27 -31.35
C GLY A 102 -4.90 -23.33 -30.00
N ILE A 103 -3.80 -24.04 -29.99
CA ILE A 103 -2.85 -24.11 -28.90
C ILE A 103 -1.48 -23.73 -29.47
N ASP A 104 -0.87 -22.70 -28.90
CA ASP A 104 0.42 -22.19 -29.34
C ASP A 104 1.43 -22.27 -28.19
N LEU A 105 2.55 -22.90 -28.44
CA LEU A 105 3.71 -22.99 -27.58
C LEU A 105 4.76 -21.99 -28.06
N ASN A 106 5.16 -21.07 -27.19
CA ASN A 106 6.23 -20.12 -27.46
C ASN A 106 7.35 -20.30 -26.44
N TRP A 107 8.55 -20.57 -26.87
CA TRP A 107 9.69 -20.78 -26.02
C TRP A 107 10.95 -20.07 -26.54
N THR A 108 11.49 -19.19 -25.70
CA THR A 108 12.80 -18.60 -25.97
C THR A 108 13.87 -19.48 -25.34
N ILE A 109 14.60 -20.21 -26.19
CA ILE A 109 15.64 -21.14 -25.75
C ILE A 109 16.92 -20.39 -25.37
N PHE A 110 17.28 -19.35 -26.12
CA PHE A 110 18.44 -18.52 -25.90
C PHE A 110 18.15 -17.09 -26.38
N ASP A 111 18.55 -16.10 -25.57
CA ASP A 111 18.32 -14.64 -25.84
C ASP A 111 19.54 -13.80 -25.45
N GLY A 112 20.73 -14.32 -25.62
CA GLY A 112 21.94 -13.59 -25.26
C GLY A 112 22.14 -13.40 -23.77
N PHE A 113 21.67 -14.34 -22.94
CA PHE A 113 21.70 -14.30 -21.46
C PHE A 113 20.73 -13.29 -20.81
N ASN A 114 19.79 -12.70 -21.56
CA ASN A 114 18.80 -11.77 -20.99
C ASN A 114 17.90 -12.47 -19.98
N ILE A 115 17.38 -13.68 -20.28
CA ILE A 115 16.57 -14.50 -19.35
C ILE A 115 17.31 -14.74 -18.03
N THR A 116 18.59 -15.13 -18.12
CA THR A 116 19.44 -15.36 -16.93
C THR A 116 19.62 -14.08 -16.11
N THR A 117 19.80 -12.96 -16.78
CA THR A 117 19.95 -11.64 -16.13
C THR A 117 18.64 -11.17 -15.52
N THR A 118 17.51 -11.38 -16.20
CA THR A 118 16.18 -11.09 -15.70
C THR A 118 15.87 -11.91 -14.45
N TYR A 119 16.25 -13.19 -14.40
CA TYR A 119 16.08 -13.96 -13.17
C TYR A 119 16.86 -13.40 -11.98
N LYS A 120 18.11 -12.98 -12.21
CA LYS A 120 18.92 -12.32 -11.18
C LYS A 120 18.32 -11.00 -10.74
N GLU A 121 17.77 -10.23 -11.68
CA GLU A 121 17.04 -8.99 -11.37
C GLU A 121 15.82 -9.25 -10.49
N LEU A 122 14.99 -10.25 -10.83
CA LEU A 122 13.84 -10.65 -10.03
C LEU A 122 14.24 -11.08 -8.60
N GLN A 123 15.37 -11.77 -8.44
CA GLN A 123 15.91 -12.11 -7.12
C GLN A 123 16.40 -10.88 -6.34
N VAL A 124 16.93 -9.85 -7.00
CA VAL A 124 17.28 -8.59 -6.33
C VAL A 124 16.02 -7.82 -5.95
N LEU A 125 15.01 -7.78 -6.81
CA LEU A 125 13.71 -7.17 -6.53
C LEU A 125 12.98 -7.84 -5.37
N GLU A 126 13.07 -9.18 -5.24
CA GLU A 126 12.57 -9.91 -4.08
C GLU A 126 13.23 -9.42 -2.78
N ARG A 127 14.58 -9.36 -2.77
CA ARG A 127 15.33 -8.84 -1.60
C ARG A 127 15.02 -7.38 -1.32
N GLN A 128 14.81 -6.57 -2.37
CA GLN A 128 14.43 -5.17 -2.23
C GLN A 128 13.03 -5.02 -1.64
N GLY A 129 12.09 -5.92 -1.98
CA GLY A 129 10.77 -5.99 -1.34
C GLY A 129 10.89 -6.14 0.18
N ALA A 130 11.69 -7.09 0.65
CA ALA A 130 11.95 -7.27 2.09
C ALA A 130 12.63 -6.04 2.72
N THR A 131 13.56 -5.40 2.01
CA THR A 131 14.22 -4.17 2.47
C THR A 131 13.22 -3.01 2.59
N ASN A 132 12.30 -2.87 1.62
CA ASN A 132 11.24 -1.85 1.66
C ASN A 132 10.29 -2.06 2.84
N THR A 133 9.90 -3.31 3.12
CA THR A 133 9.09 -3.65 4.30
C THR A 133 9.81 -3.27 5.60
N ARG A 134 11.10 -3.54 5.68
CA ARG A 134 11.90 -3.14 6.84
C ARG A 134 11.95 -1.63 7.02
N ILE A 135 12.19 -0.84 5.96
CA ILE A 135 12.16 0.62 5.98
C ILE A 135 10.78 1.11 6.47
N ALA A 136 9.70 0.58 5.91
CA ALA A 136 8.35 0.97 6.29
C ALA A 136 8.04 0.67 7.77
N ILE A 137 8.56 -0.44 8.31
CA ILE A 137 8.42 -0.77 9.74
C ILE A 137 9.23 0.21 10.61
N GLU A 138 10.47 0.51 10.24
CA GLU A 138 11.34 1.46 10.97
C GLU A 138 10.71 2.87 11.00
N ASP A 139 10.22 3.36 9.86
CA ASP A 139 9.52 4.64 9.73
C ASP A 139 8.21 4.67 10.52
N PHE A 140 7.46 3.58 10.49
CA PHE A 140 6.23 3.46 11.27
C PHE A 140 6.49 3.51 12.78
N ILE A 141 7.51 2.81 13.27
CA ILE A 141 7.90 2.83 14.69
C ILE A 141 8.26 4.26 15.11
N ALA A 142 9.04 4.97 14.29
CA ALA A 142 9.43 6.36 14.55
C ALA A 142 8.20 7.30 14.58
N THR A 143 7.31 7.16 13.59
CA THR A 143 6.10 7.98 13.47
C THR A 143 5.14 7.75 14.63
N LEU A 144 4.87 6.48 14.99
CA LEU A 144 3.98 6.15 16.10
C LEU A 144 4.56 6.60 17.44
N ALA A 145 5.87 6.43 17.65
CA ALA A 145 6.52 6.91 18.86
C ALA A 145 6.46 8.45 18.98
N ALA A 146 6.67 9.16 17.88
CA ALA A 146 6.55 10.62 17.85
C ALA A 146 5.13 11.07 18.19
N GLU A 147 4.08 10.44 17.60
CA GLU A 147 2.69 10.81 17.89
C GLU A 147 2.27 10.40 19.31
N TYR A 148 2.75 9.27 19.83
CA TYR A 148 2.53 8.87 21.22
C TYR A 148 3.06 9.94 22.20
N TYR A 149 4.31 10.38 22.03
CA TYR A 149 4.87 11.42 22.89
C TYR A 149 4.26 12.80 22.64
N ASN A 150 3.82 13.10 21.42
CA ASN A 150 3.03 14.28 21.13
C ASN A 150 1.72 14.26 21.95
N TYR A 151 0.99 13.16 21.94
CA TYR A 151 -0.23 13.00 22.72
C TYR A 151 0.03 13.17 24.23
N VAL A 152 1.08 12.54 24.78
CA VAL A 152 1.50 12.73 26.18
C VAL A 152 1.76 14.21 26.47
N GLN A 153 2.46 14.92 25.59
CA GLN A 153 2.75 16.35 25.75
C GLN A 153 1.47 17.19 25.75
N GLN A 154 0.53 16.91 24.84
CA GLN A 154 -0.74 17.64 24.77
C GLN A 154 -1.58 17.42 26.05
N GLU A 155 -1.61 16.21 26.59
CA GLU A 155 -2.28 15.90 27.86
C GLU A 155 -1.67 16.67 29.06
N ILE A 156 -0.34 16.74 29.14
CA ILE A 156 0.36 17.52 30.17
C ILE A 156 0.01 19.00 30.03
N ARG A 157 0.02 19.56 28.81
CA ARG A 157 -0.36 20.96 28.55
C ARG A 157 -1.81 21.22 28.94
N LEU A 158 -2.72 20.29 28.62
CA LEU A 158 -4.13 20.41 29.01
C LEU A 158 -4.29 20.51 30.52
N LYS A 159 -3.56 19.68 31.27
CA LYS A 159 -3.54 19.73 32.74
C LYS A 159 -3.07 21.10 33.24
N ASN A 160 -2.01 21.66 32.66
CA ASN A 160 -1.50 22.98 33.02
C ASN A 160 -2.47 24.09 32.72
N PHE A 161 -3.11 24.09 31.54
CA PHE A 161 -4.16 25.07 31.22
C PHE A 161 -5.39 24.97 32.14
N ARG A 162 -5.76 23.75 32.55
CA ARG A 162 -6.82 23.55 33.54
C ARG A 162 -6.49 24.27 34.87
N TYR A 163 -5.23 24.16 35.33
CA TYR A 163 -4.79 24.88 36.54
C TYR A 163 -4.79 26.40 36.31
N ALA A 164 -4.34 26.89 35.16
CA ALA A 164 -4.35 28.31 34.84
C ALA A 164 -5.79 28.89 34.87
N VAL A 165 -6.75 28.18 34.21
CA VAL A 165 -8.16 28.59 34.25
C VAL A 165 -8.74 28.57 35.68
N SER A 166 -8.39 27.59 36.50
CA SER A 166 -8.85 27.54 37.89
C SER A 166 -8.31 28.70 38.72
N LEU A 167 -7.05 29.09 38.48
CA LEU A 167 -6.42 30.23 39.16
C LEU A 167 -7.01 31.57 38.69
N SER A 168 -7.17 31.80 37.39
CA SER A 168 -7.73 33.03 36.85
C SER A 168 -9.21 33.18 37.22
N LYS A 169 -9.99 32.09 37.32
CA LYS A 169 -11.35 32.08 37.82
C LYS A 169 -11.43 32.54 39.27
N GLU A 170 -10.56 32.03 40.14
CA GLU A 170 -10.51 32.40 41.53
C GLU A 170 -10.03 33.86 41.70
N ARG A 171 -9.05 34.31 40.91
CA ARG A 171 -8.64 35.72 40.85
C ARG A 171 -9.80 36.63 40.46
N LEU A 172 -10.56 36.27 39.41
CA LEU A 172 -11.73 37.01 38.98
C LEU A 172 -12.77 37.13 40.13
N ARG A 173 -13.06 36.01 40.82
CA ARG A 173 -13.98 36.00 41.95
C ARG A 173 -13.54 36.97 43.06
N ILE A 174 -12.27 36.96 43.45
CA ILE A 174 -11.73 37.84 44.47
C ILE A 174 -11.81 39.30 44.04
N VAL A 175 -11.46 39.64 42.80
CA VAL A 175 -11.51 40.99 42.25
C VAL A 175 -12.95 41.50 42.17
N GLU A 176 -13.89 40.64 41.76
CA GLU A 176 -15.35 40.97 41.70
C GLU A 176 -15.90 41.33 43.07
N GLU A 177 -15.62 40.52 44.10
CA GLU A 177 -16.04 40.79 45.47
C GLU A 177 -15.45 42.12 45.99
N ARG A 178 -14.16 42.36 45.74
CA ARG A 178 -13.49 43.60 46.14
C ARG A 178 -14.00 44.84 45.39
N TYR A 179 -14.40 44.68 44.13
CA TYR A 179 -15.05 45.74 43.36
C TYR A 179 -16.43 46.13 43.97
N HIS A 180 -17.21 45.13 44.34
CA HIS A 180 -18.54 45.37 44.96
C HIS A 180 -18.45 46.09 46.29
N ILE A 181 -17.42 45.88 47.09
CA ILE A 181 -17.20 46.63 48.36
C ILE A 181 -16.39 47.91 48.15
N GLY A 182 -16.10 48.30 46.90
CA GLY A 182 -15.48 49.61 46.60
C GLY A 182 -13.93 49.63 46.73
N ASN A 183 -13.29 48.51 46.95
CA ASN A 183 -11.82 48.42 47.15
C ASN A 183 -10.99 48.22 45.84
N PHE A 184 -11.68 47.99 44.71
CA PHE A 184 -11.06 47.82 43.38
C PHE A 184 -11.77 48.67 42.35
N SER A 185 -11.01 49.12 41.32
CA SER A 185 -11.57 49.89 40.22
C SER A 185 -12.35 49.00 39.22
N ARG A 186 -13.25 49.65 38.45
CA ARG A 186 -13.92 48.95 37.34
C ARG A 186 -12.96 48.44 36.31
N LEU A 187 -11.79 49.11 36.13
CA LEU A 187 -10.75 48.70 35.22
C LEU A 187 -10.14 47.36 35.66
N ASP A 188 -9.79 47.22 36.96
CA ASP A 188 -9.23 45.99 37.51
C ASP A 188 -10.17 44.79 37.33
N TYR A 189 -11.47 45.04 37.58
CA TYR A 189 -12.49 43.99 37.35
C TYR A 189 -12.60 43.58 35.88
N GLN A 190 -12.63 44.53 34.96
CA GLN A 190 -12.67 44.19 33.52
C GLN A 190 -11.40 43.47 33.06
N GLN A 191 -10.23 43.86 33.55
CA GLN A 191 -8.98 43.18 33.23
C GLN A 191 -8.99 41.74 33.73
N ALA A 192 -9.40 41.48 34.97
CA ALA A 192 -9.49 40.10 35.50
C ALA A 192 -10.46 39.24 34.69
N LYS A 193 -11.55 39.84 34.16
CA LYS A 193 -12.49 39.15 33.28
C LYS A 193 -11.90 38.82 31.90
N VAL A 194 -11.12 39.75 31.35
CA VAL A 194 -10.38 39.50 30.07
C VAL A 194 -9.36 38.38 30.25
N ASP A 195 -8.59 38.40 31.34
CA ASP A 195 -7.56 37.37 31.63
C ASP A 195 -8.21 35.99 31.78
N PHE A 196 -9.33 35.88 32.53
CA PHE A 196 -10.07 34.61 32.65
C PHE A 196 -10.61 34.10 31.30
N ASN A 197 -11.16 35.01 30.47
CA ASN A 197 -11.66 34.64 29.15
C ASN A 197 -10.52 34.17 28.23
N ALA A 198 -9.34 34.82 28.28
CA ALA A 198 -8.18 34.43 27.52
C ALA A 198 -7.67 33.04 27.92
N ASP A 199 -7.53 32.77 29.22
CA ASP A 199 -7.13 31.46 29.74
C ASP A 199 -8.14 30.36 29.37
N SER A 200 -9.46 30.70 29.48
CA SER A 200 -10.53 29.77 29.09
C SER A 200 -10.49 29.42 27.61
N ALA A 201 -10.21 30.40 26.74
CA ALA A 201 -10.10 30.19 25.32
C ALA A 201 -8.87 29.28 24.97
N GLN A 202 -7.73 29.51 25.66
CA GLN A 202 -6.54 28.66 25.50
C GLN A 202 -6.81 27.22 25.97
N TYR A 203 -7.52 27.04 27.06
CA TYR A 203 -7.92 25.73 27.55
C TYR A 203 -8.80 24.99 26.53
N MET A 204 -9.81 25.64 25.95
CA MET A 204 -10.66 25.03 24.92
C MET A 204 -9.89 24.65 23.68
N LYS A 205 -8.97 25.53 23.23
CA LYS A 205 -8.07 25.21 22.10
C LYS A 205 -7.19 24.00 22.41
N GLN A 206 -6.68 23.88 23.63
CA GLN A 206 -5.86 22.74 24.04
C GLN A 206 -6.68 21.45 24.11
N GLN A 207 -7.97 21.51 24.49
CA GLN A 207 -8.85 20.33 24.45
C GLN A 207 -9.00 19.80 23.02
N GLU A 208 -9.13 20.67 22.05
CA GLU A 208 -9.21 20.29 20.63
C GLU A 208 -7.89 19.64 20.15
N LEU A 209 -6.72 20.19 20.54
CA LEU A 209 -5.43 19.61 20.18
C LEU A 209 -5.22 18.21 20.78
N VAL A 210 -5.65 17.98 22.03
CA VAL A 210 -5.63 16.65 22.66
C VAL A 210 -6.54 15.68 21.91
N HIS A 211 -7.74 16.16 21.54
CA HIS A 211 -8.69 15.33 20.78
C HIS A 211 -8.11 14.90 19.42
N THR A 212 -7.54 15.85 18.68
CA THR A 212 -6.93 15.60 17.37
C THR A 212 -5.74 14.62 17.48
N SER A 213 -4.83 14.84 18.43
CA SER A 213 -3.69 13.94 18.65
C SER A 213 -4.13 12.53 19.06
N ARG A 214 -5.22 12.40 19.84
CA ARG A 214 -5.81 11.09 20.17
C ARG A 214 -6.33 10.38 18.93
N ILE A 215 -7.03 11.09 18.04
CA ILE A 215 -7.52 10.53 16.77
C ILE A 215 -6.35 10.04 15.91
N ASN A 216 -5.30 10.86 15.76
CA ASN A 216 -4.11 10.49 15.00
C ASN A 216 -3.44 9.23 15.56
N LEU A 217 -3.34 9.12 16.88
CA LEU A 217 -2.77 7.93 17.52
C LEU A 217 -3.64 6.68 17.28
N ASN A 218 -4.96 6.80 17.38
CA ASN A 218 -5.90 5.71 17.08
C ASN A 218 -5.85 5.30 15.60
N GLU A 219 -5.70 6.25 14.69
CA GLU A 219 -5.54 6.00 13.26
C GLU A 219 -4.27 5.21 12.98
N LEU A 220 -3.13 5.59 13.58
CA LEU A 220 -1.88 4.85 13.46
C LEU A 220 -1.99 3.41 13.98
N MET A 221 -2.70 3.20 15.09
CA MET A 221 -2.99 1.87 15.62
C MET A 221 -4.04 1.09 14.79
N ALA A 222 -4.65 1.73 13.78
CA ALA A 222 -5.75 1.19 12.97
C ALA A 222 -6.96 0.74 13.81
N ASN A 223 -7.27 1.48 14.86
CA ASN A 223 -8.47 1.26 15.65
C ASN A 223 -9.73 1.53 14.80
N LYS A 224 -10.71 0.63 14.87
CA LYS A 224 -11.99 0.81 14.14
C LYS A 224 -12.74 2.05 14.60
N ASP A 225 -12.68 2.36 15.88
CA ASP A 225 -13.20 3.58 16.47
C ASP A 225 -12.03 4.53 16.71
N VAL A 226 -11.88 5.50 15.81
CA VAL A 226 -10.80 6.51 15.87
C VAL A 226 -10.98 7.48 17.04
N ASP A 227 -12.18 7.63 17.57
CA ASP A 227 -12.47 8.50 18.72
C ASP A 227 -12.39 7.76 20.07
N ARG A 228 -11.99 6.52 20.07
CA ARG A 228 -11.81 5.69 21.27
C ARG A 228 -10.95 6.42 22.30
N PRO A 229 -11.39 6.50 23.57
CA PRO A 229 -10.60 7.10 24.63
C PRO A 229 -9.32 6.30 24.87
N VAL A 230 -8.19 6.96 24.74
CA VAL A 230 -6.86 6.41 25.03
C VAL A 230 -6.35 7.10 26.29
N ARG A 231 -5.90 6.33 27.27
CA ARG A 231 -5.12 6.82 28.40
C ARG A 231 -3.71 6.34 28.29
N VAL A 232 -2.77 7.24 28.41
CA VAL A 232 -1.35 6.92 28.43
C VAL A 232 -0.85 6.83 29.85
N LYS A 233 -0.03 5.83 30.12
CA LYS A 233 0.58 5.63 31.44
C LYS A 233 1.74 6.59 31.68
N ASP A 234 2.44 6.96 30.61
CA ASP A 234 3.66 7.75 30.69
C ASP A 234 3.34 9.22 30.96
N SER A 235 3.84 9.76 32.06
CA SER A 235 3.71 11.15 32.45
C SER A 235 4.98 11.95 32.29
N LEU A 236 6.10 11.30 31.92
CA LEU A 236 7.42 11.86 31.72
C LEU A 236 8.01 11.33 30.41
N ILE A 237 8.69 12.21 29.71
CA ILE A 237 9.47 11.85 28.51
C ILE A 237 10.92 11.73 28.95
N ASP A 238 11.43 10.49 28.96
CA ASP A 238 12.82 10.23 29.28
C ASP A 238 13.67 10.40 28.02
N VAL A 239 14.56 11.38 28.04
CA VAL A 239 15.47 11.70 26.93
C VAL A 239 16.88 11.26 27.30
N LYS A 240 17.46 10.40 26.46
CA LYS A 240 18.89 10.02 26.62
C LYS A 240 19.77 11.16 26.12
N ASP A 241 20.53 11.75 27.02
CA ASP A 241 21.33 12.96 26.75
C ASP A 241 22.62 12.69 25.99
N TRP A 242 23.05 11.41 25.86
CA TRP A 242 24.31 11.08 25.20
C TRP A 242 24.13 10.06 24.09
N LEU A 243 24.33 10.53 22.90
CA LEU A 243 24.50 9.67 21.73
C LEU A 243 25.96 9.87 21.24
N ASN A 244 26.73 8.78 21.20
CA ASN A 244 28.07 8.83 20.65
C ASN A 244 28.02 8.82 19.12
N PHE A 245 28.45 9.90 18.49
CA PHE A 245 28.42 10.02 17.04
C PHE A 245 29.19 8.89 16.33
N GLY A 246 30.38 8.50 16.83
CA GLY A 246 31.19 7.44 16.22
C GLY A 246 30.45 6.09 16.19
N GLU A 247 29.85 5.70 17.32
CA GLU A 247 29.09 4.46 17.42
C GLU A 247 27.84 4.47 16.53
N LEU A 248 27.13 5.61 16.47
CA LEU A 248 25.98 5.78 15.60
C LEU A 248 26.36 5.71 14.12
N TRP A 249 27.49 6.29 13.74
CA TRP A 249 27.98 6.27 12.38
C TRP A 249 28.30 4.84 11.92
N GLU A 250 29.09 4.10 12.70
CA GLU A 250 29.42 2.71 12.40
C GLU A 250 28.15 1.82 12.34
N ALA A 251 27.24 1.98 13.31
CA ALA A 251 25.96 1.26 13.29
C ALA A 251 25.12 1.60 12.05
N THR A 252 25.09 2.87 11.64
CA THR A 252 24.36 3.31 10.44
C THR A 252 24.92 2.66 9.18
N LEU A 253 26.25 2.68 9.01
CA LEU A 253 26.89 2.04 7.86
C LEU A 253 26.63 0.52 7.81
N ALA A 254 26.57 -0.13 8.96
CA ALA A 254 26.38 -1.58 9.03
C ALA A 254 24.93 -2.04 8.86
N THR A 255 23.93 -1.25 9.30
CA THR A 255 22.57 -1.74 9.46
C THR A 255 21.47 -0.92 8.78
N ASN A 256 21.79 0.26 8.23
CA ASN A 256 20.79 1.15 7.68
C ASN A 256 20.11 0.56 6.42
N ALA A 257 18.81 0.38 6.49
CA ALA A 257 18.03 -0.24 5.40
C ALA A 257 17.98 0.62 4.13
N SER A 258 18.06 1.95 4.26
CA SER A 258 18.09 2.86 3.10
C SER A 258 19.40 2.77 2.33
N LEU A 259 20.54 2.57 3.02
CA LEU A 259 21.83 2.32 2.37
C LEU A 259 21.82 0.96 1.66
N LEU A 260 21.27 -0.07 2.28
CA LEU A 260 21.10 -1.38 1.66
C LEU A 260 20.23 -1.29 0.39
N LYS A 261 19.15 -0.53 0.43
CA LYS A 261 18.30 -0.27 -0.75
C LYS A 261 19.08 0.45 -1.87
N ALA A 262 19.93 1.42 -1.53
CA ALA A 262 20.75 2.13 -2.50
C ALA A 262 21.75 1.17 -3.20
N ASP A 263 22.36 0.24 -2.46
CA ASP A 263 23.24 -0.79 -3.00
C ASP A 263 22.48 -1.76 -3.94
N GLN A 264 21.28 -2.17 -3.53
CA GLN A 264 20.39 -2.97 -4.37
C GLN A 264 20.00 -2.24 -5.67
N ASN A 265 19.72 -0.93 -5.61
CA ASN A 265 19.46 -0.12 -6.81
C ASN A 265 20.68 -0.06 -7.74
N SER A 266 21.89 0.07 -7.20
CA SER A 266 23.12 0.00 -7.98
C SER A 266 23.27 -1.35 -8.67
N THR A 267 22.97 -2.44 -7.96
CA THR A 267 22.98 -3.80 -8.53
C THR A 267 21.95 -3.96 -9.64
N LEU A 268 20.74 -3.44 -9.48
CA LEU A 268 19.69 -3.46 -10.50
C LEU A 268 20.14 -2.71 -11.75
N ALA A 269 20.72 -1.52 -11.60
CA ALA A 269 21.25 -0.74 -12.74
C ALA A 269 22.36 -1.50 -13.51
N GLN A 270 23.23 -2.24 -12.80
CA GLN A 270 24.24 -3.10 -13.43
C GLN A 270 23.62 -4.28 -14.18
N LEU A 271 22.53 -4.85 -13.67
CA LEU A 271 21.79 -5.92 -14.35
C LEU A 271 21.07 -5.37 -15.58
N ASP A 272 20.47 -4.19 -15.51
CA ASP A 272 19.86 -3.53 -16.67
C ASP A 272 20.88 -3.27 -17.78
N TYR A 273 22.06 -2.79 -17.40
CA TYR A 273 23.15 -2.65 -18.39
C TYR A 273 23.48 -3.97 -19.07
N LYS A 274 23.57 -5.08 -18.31
CA LYS A 274 23.80 -6.42 -18.88
C LYS A 274 22.66 -6.88 -19.80
N LYS A 275 21.42 -6.54 -19.49
CA LYS A 275 20.24 -6.80 -20.36
C LYS A 275 20.32 -6.03 -21.67
N VAL A 276 20.83 -4.79 -21.65
CA VAL A 276 21.07 -4.04 -22.90
C VAL A 276 22.17 -4.67 -23.72
N LEU A 277 23.26 -5.12 -23.08
CA LEU A 277 24.35 -5.82 -23.77
C LEU A 277 23.90 -7.15 -24.39
N SER A 278 22.90 -7.83 -23.79
CA SER A 278 22.40 -9.10 -24.32
C SER A 278 21.83 -8.99 -25.73
N ARG A 279 21.34 -7.79 -26.12
CA ARG A 279 20.81 -7.51 -27.46
C ARG A 279 21.87 -7.63 -28.59
N ASN A 280 23.16 -7.66 -28.22
CA ASN A 280 24.25 -7.86 -29.17
C ASN A 280 24.51 -9.34 -29.48
N TYR A 281 23.83 -10.27 -28.82
CA TYR A 281 23.94 -11.69 -29.03
C TYR A 281 22.78 -12.22 -29.88
N PRO A 282 22.99 -13.34 -30.60
CA PRO A 282 21.90 -13.98 -31.33
C PRO A 282 20.83 -14.50 -30.33
N TYR A 283 19.63 -14.71 -30.84
CA TYR A 283 18.57 -15.33 -30.07
C TYR A 283 18.00 -16.57 -30.81
N VAL A 284 17.51 -17.52 -30.05
CA VAL A 284 16.88 -18.76 -30.55
C VAL A 284 15.51 -18.89 -29.91
N LYS A 285 14.46 -18.89 -30.74
CA LYS A 285 13.07 -19.08 -30.30
C LYS A 285 12.47 -20.31 -31.01
N LEU A 286 11.72 -21.07 -30.23
CA LEU A 286 10.91 -22.17 -30.72
C LEU A 286 9.44 -21.79 -30.60
N ASN A 287 8.73 -21.81 -31.72
CA ASN A 287 7.28 -21.65 -31.76
C ASN A 287 6.68 -22.92 -32.34
N ALA A 288 5.74 -23.53 -31.66
CA ALA A 288 5.00 -24.70 -32.12
C ALA A 288 3.50 -24.46 -31.87
N GLY A 289 2.68 -24.77 -32.85
CA GLY A 289 1.26 -24.57 -32.73
C GLY A 289 0.46 -25.68 -33.38
N TYR A 290 -0.71 -25.92 -32.81
CA TYR A 290 -1.75 -26.76 -33.42
C TYR A 290 -3.06 -25.99 -33.39
N GLY A 291 -3.66 -25.82 -34.58
CA GLY A 291 -4.93 -25.09 -34.71
C GLY A 291 -5.93 -25.85 -35.56
N TYR A 292 -7.18 -25.65 -35.26
CA TYR A 292 -8.32 -26.13 -36.01
C TYR A 292 -9.20 -24.97 -36.43
N THR A 293 -9.48 -24.86 -37.73
CA THR A 293 -10.32 -23.80 -38.29
C THR A 293 -11.50 -24.44 -39.03
N LEU A 294 -12.71 -24.07 -38.68
CA LEU A 294 -13.95 -24.41 -39.35
C LEU A 294 -14.49 -23.19 -40.06
N ASN A 295 -14.56 -23.23 -41.39
CA ASN A 295 -15.16 -22.17 -42.19
C ASN A 295 -16.50 -22.67 -42.76
N LYS A 296 -17.56 -21.89 -42.56
CA LYS A 296 -18.86 -22.07 -43.15
C LYS A 296 -19.11 -20.93 -44.10
N TYR A 297 -19.20 -21.26 -45.40
CA TYR A 297 -19.52 -20.30 -46.47
C TYR A 297 -20.99 -20.38 -46.82
N ASP A 298 -21.59 -19.24 -47.13
CA ASP A 298 -23.04 -19.15 -47.47
C ASP A 298 -23.44 -19.99 -48.68
N VAL A 299 -22.50 -20.36 -49.53
CA VAL A 299 -22.71 -21.21 -50.73
C VAL A 299 -22.49 -22.70 -50.41
N ASN A 300 -23.06 -23.18 -49.29
CA ASN A 300 -23.12 -24.62 -48.89
C ASN A 300 -21.81 -25.39 -48.79
N ALA A 301 -20.68 -24.73 -48.60
CA ALA A 301 -19.38 -25.40 -48.38
C ALA A 301 -18.94 -25.21 -46.92
N ILE A 302 -18.93 -26.28 -46.15
CA ILE A 302 -18.21 -26.36 -44.88
C ILE A 302 -16.80 -26.90 -45.17
N ARG A 303 -15.77 -26.10 -44.84
CA ARG A 303 -14.38 -26.55 -44.90
C ARG A 303 -13.78 -26.55 -43.54
N SER A 304 -13.27 -27.69 -43.11
CA SER A 304 -12.45 -27.80 -41.91
C SER A 304 -11.01 -27.94 -42.30
N ARG A 305 -10.12 -27.27 -41.54
CA ARG A 305 -8.68 -27.37 -41.74
C ARG A 305 -8.00 -27.51 -40.40
N SER A 306 -7.19 -28.52 -40.22
CA SER A 306 -6.23 -28.62 -39.15
C SER A 306 -4.88 -28.10 -39.61
N ASN A 307 -4.28 -27.22 -38.84
CA ASN A 307 -2.96 -26.67 -39.10
C ASN A 307 -2.05 -27.09 -37.96
N TRP A 308 -0.89 -27.60 -38.30
CA TRP A 308 0.18 -27.77 -37.32
C TRP A 308 1.47 -27.22 -37.89
N GLY A 309 2.32 -26.70 -37.04
CA GLY A 309 3.60 -26.17 -37.46
C GLY A 309 4.55 -26.06 -36.27
N CYS A 310 5.82 -26.24 -36.56
CA CYS A 310 6.90 -25.95 -35.62
C CYS A 310 7.91 -25.10 -36.37
N LEU A 311 8.22 -23.90 -35.84
CA LEU A 311 9.21 -23.00 -36.40
C LEU A 311 10.31 -22.78 -35.38
N LEU A 312 11.54 -23.08 -35.76
CA LEU A 312 12.72 -22.64 -35.03
C LEU A 312 13.23 -21.37 -35.69
N TYR A 313 13.17 -20.27 -34.98
CA TYR A 313 13.62 -18.97 -35.45
C TYR A 313 14.94 -18.59 -34.80
N THR A 314 15.94 -18.29 -35.63
CA THR A 314 17.24 -17.77 -35.21
C THR A 314 17.47 -16.43 -35.90
N SER A 315 17.86 -15.41 -35.14
CA SER A 315 18.32 -14.16 -35.73
C SER A 315 19.81 -13.99 -35.49
N PRO A 316 20.60 -13.62 -36.51
CA PRO A 316 21.98 -13.23 -36.31
C PRO A 316 22.09 -12.00 -35.41
N SER A 317 23.24 -11.84 -34.76
CA SER A 317 23.52 -10.61 -33.98
C SER A 317 23.39 -9.37 -34.84
N PRO A 318 22.88 -8.23 -34.33
CA PRO A 318 22.86 -6.96 -35.07
C PRO A 318 24.23 -6.53 -35.64
N ARG A 319 25.33 -7.07 -35.11
CA ARG A 319 26.69 -6.82 -35.63
C ARG A 319 26.98 -7.49 -36.96
N ASP A 320 26.23 -8.51 -37.31
CA ASP A 320 26.44 -9.26 -38.56
C ASP A 320 25.73 -8.58 -39.75
N CYS A 321 25.00 -7.48 -39.52
CA CYS A 321 24.29 -6.70 -40.53
C CYS A 321 25.02 -5.41 -40.95
N SER A 322 26.25 -5.18 -40.45
CA SER A 322 27.04 -3.99 -40.77
C SER A 322 28.14 -4.25 -41.79
#